data_a1027155674d9969595de8afaa8b09d4
#
_entry.id   a1027155674d9969595de8afaa8b09d4
#
_cell.length_a   1.000
_cell.length_b   1.000
_cell.length_c   1.000
_cell.angle_alpha   90.00
_cell.angle_beta   90.00
_cell.angle_gamma   90.00
#
_symmetry.space_group_name_H-M   'P 1'
#
loop_
_entity.id
_entity.type
_entity.pdbx_description
1 polymer ?
#
loop_
_entity_poly.entity_id
_entity_poly.type
_entity_poly.pdbx_seq_one_letter_code
_entity_poly.pdbx_strand_id
1 'polypeptide(L)'
;MGFLVVRNLKRYNNRTSTLNILAYVLHRAIAQKNTMERVRMALTPDEIKTDNDVIINFFGGIEITTSAGVWKEQDFNSPKSSRAVAYIMLNRKTSHSALAIADALYPEDGSDIDTINKNIRGYIYRFRKSFEPICKSKLIEYTPNGYRLSPSANVMSDLQKFEKLWKQVQQDIPIPQKVHSLKHAIKLYKGHVLGAACDDHWIVSIATDYKMKYIAMVDELLSIFARFEDYDGIHHFATQALNLVPENVKAQYWLVYSIYHSGVVALAKREIEKAKCRLTSEEFDTLQKFICKDESLPYGQLFD
;
A
#
# COMPACT_ATOMS: atom_id res chain seq x y z
N MET A 1 -31.97 -23.41 3.14
CA MET A 1 -30.59 -23.21 2.63
C MET A 1 -29.62 -24.35 3.00
N GLY A 2 -30.05 -25.42 3.63
CA GLY A 2 -29.22 -26.57 4.05
C GLY A 2 -29.08 -27.72 3.02
N PHE A 3 -29.86 -27.74 1.94
CA PHE A 3 -29.90 -28.89 1.01
C PHE A 3 -28.88 -28.86 -0.13
N LEU A 4 -28.24 -27.71 -0.42
CA LEU A 4 -27.24 -27.60 -1.48
C LEU A 4 -25.82 -28.01 -1.03
N VAL A 5 -25.55 -27.96 0.28
CA VAL A 5 -24.23 -28.31 0.86
C VAL A 5 -24.00 -29.83 0.85
N VAL A 6 -25.06 -30.63 0.95
CA VAL A 6 -24.97 -32.11 1.04
C VAL A 6 -24.73 -32.79 -0.32
N ARG A 7 -25.05 -32.13 -1.44
CA ARG A 7 -24.86 -32.72 -2.78
C ARG A 7 -23.40 -32.67 -3.27
N ASN A 8 -22.58 -31.76 -2.77
CA ASN A 8 -21.16 -31.67 -3.11
C ASN A 8 -20.24 -32.53 -2.23
N LEU A 9 -20.74 -33.02 -1.08
CA LEU A 9 -19.98 -33.89 -0.16
C LEU A 9 -19.78 -35.32 -0.65
N LYS A 10 -20.52 -35.80 -1.66
CA LYS A 10 -20.38 -37.17 -2.17
C LYS A 10 -19.28 -37.41 -3.20
N ARG A 11 -18.54 -36.36 -3.60
CA ARG A 11 -17.42 -36.45 -4.58
C ARG A 11 -16.00 -36.47 -3.99
N TYR A 12 -15.84 -36.27 -2.71
CA TYR A 12 -14.51 -36.24 -2.10
C TYR A 12 -14.33 -37.29 -1.01
N ASN A 13 -13.88 -38.45 -1.44
CA ASN A 13 -13.52 -39.56 -0.54
C ASN A 13 -11.96 -39.61 -0.46
N ASN A 14 -11.35 -38.78 0.39
CA ASN A 14 -9.96 -38.96 0.85
C ASN A 14 -9.68 -38.12 2.11
N ARG A 15 -8.89 -38.62 3.03
CA ARG A 15 -8.56 -38.01 4.34
C ARG A 15 -7.94 -36.62 4.28
N THR A 16 -7.47 -36.17 3.12
CA THR A 16 -7.01 -34.81 2.84
C THR A 16 -8.16 -33.79 2.72
N SER A 17 -9.38 -34.24 2.41
CA SER A 17 -10.54 -33.36 2.18
C SER A 17 -11.11 -32.76 3.49
N THR A 18 -11.03 -33.50 4.60
CA THR A 18 -11.58 -33.01 5.89
C THR A 18 -10.74 -31.86 6.47
N LEU A 19 -9.43 -31.86 6.30
CA LEU A 19 -8.57 -30.75 6.68
C LEU A 19 -8.81 -29.51 5.81
N ASN A 20 -9.06 -29.71 4.52
CA ASN A 20 -9.38 -28.64 3.58
C ASN A 20 -10.77 -28.03 3.86
N ILE A 21 -11.77 -28.85 4.22
CA ILE A 21 -13.10 -28.37 4.61
C ILE A 21 -13.04 -27.61 5.95
N LEU A 22 -12.28 -28.11 6.92
CA LEU A 22 -12.05 -27.39 8.18
C LEU A 22 -11.31 -26.06 7.96
N ALA A 23 -10.30 -26.04 7.10
CA ALA A 23 -9.59 -24.83 6.71
C ALA A 23 -10.52 -23.84 5.97
N TYR A 24 -11.38 -24.31 5.07
CA TYR A 24 -12.39 -23.50 4.37
C TYR A 24 -13.43 -22.92 5.32
N VAL A 25 -13.96 -23.74 6.25
CA VAL A 25 -14.94 -23.29 7.26
C VAL A 25 -14.29 -22.29 8.24
N LEU A 26 -13.04 -22.55 8.66
CA LEU A 26 -12.26 -21.61 9.47
C LEU A 26 -11.99 -20.32 8.70
N HIS A 27 -11.63 -20.39 7.43
CA HIS A 27 -11.38 -19.24 6.57
C HIS A 27 -12.66 -18.40 6.37
N ARG A 28 -13.81 -19.05 6.18
CA ARG A 28 -15.12 -18.39 6.06
C ARG A 28 -15.59 -17.78 7.39
N ALA A 29 -15.33 -18.45 8.50
CA ALA A 29 -15.59 -17.91 9.84
C ALA A 29 -14.67 -16.72 10.18
N ILE A 30 -13.38 -16.79 9.78
CA ILE A 30 -12.43 -15.70 9.89
C ILE A 30 -12.83 -14.54 8.97
N ALA A 31 -13.28 -14.81 7.74
CA ALA A 31 -13.78 -13.80 6.80
C ALA A 31 -15.04 -13.10 7.33
N GLN A 32 -15.97 -13.82 7.97
CA GLN A 32 -17.16 -13.24 8.60
C GLN A 32 -16.83 -12.45 9.87
N LYS A 33 -15.88 -12.90 10.69
CA LYS A 33 -15.37 -12.16 11.85
C LYS A 33 -14.63 -10.88 11.44
N ASN A 34 -13.87 -10.95 10.35
CA ASN A 34 -13.16 -9.81 9.76
C ASN A 34 -14.08 -8.75 9.14
N THR A 35 -15.37 -9.07 8.88
CA THR A 35 -16.33 -8.05 8.38
C THR A 35 -16.69 -7.03 9.47
N MET A 36 -16.64 -7.41 10.73
CA MET A 36 -16.82 -6.49 11.86
C MET A 36 -15.51 -5.75 12.23
N GLU A 37 -14.34 -6.36 12.00
CA GLU A 37 -13.02 -5.71 12.17
C GLU A 37 -12.64 -4.81 10.98
N ARG A 38 -13.35 -4.89 9.85
CA ARG A 38 -13.11 -4.07 8.64
C ARG A 38 -13.18 -2.56 8.86
N VAL A 39 -13.75 -2.10 9.95
CA VAL A 39 -13.88 -0.66 10.26
C VAL A 39 -12.72 -0.13 11.11
N ARG A 40 -11.91 -1.01 11.74
CA ARG A 40 -10.90 -0.62 12.75
C ARG A 40 -9.44 -0.57 12.29
N MET A 41 -9.12 -0.84 11.03
CA MET A 41 -7.71 -1.03 10.60
C MET A 41 -7.14 -0.01 9.61
N ALA A 42 -7.84 1.08 9.32
CA ALA A 42 -7.14 2.32 8.96
C ALA A 42 -6.48 2.86 10.24
N LEU A 43 -5.41 3.64 10.14
CA LEU A 43 -4.96 4.49 11.24
C LEU A 43 -6.18 5.31 11.65
N THR A 44 -6.87 4.87 12.72
CA THR A 44 -8.11 5.50 13.16
C THR A 44 -7.76 6.59 14.15
N PRO A 45 -8.60 7.61 14.30
CA PRO A 45 -8.49 8.57 15.41
C PRO A 45 -8.36 7.91 16.79
N ASP A 46 -8.81 6.64 16.94
CA ASP A 46 -8.69 5.85 18.19
C ASP A 46 -7.24 5.53 18.59
N GLU A 47 -6.24 5.69 17.70
CA GLU A 47 -4.82 5.55 18.05
C GLU A 47 -4.22 6.83 18.64
N ILE A 48 -4.92 7.95 18.52
CA ILE A 48 -4.52 9.22 19.13
C ILE A 48 -5.03 9.22 20.57
N LYS A 49 -4.12 8.96 21.50
CA LYS A 49 -4.42 8.88 22.94
C LYS A 49 -4.06 10.14 23.69
N THR A 50 -3.14 10.93 23.16
CA THR A 50 -2.63 12.15 23.80
C THR A 50 -2.57 13.31 22.80
N ASP A 51 -2.50 14.53 23.32
CA ASP A 51 -2.35 15.75 22.49
C ASP A 51 -1.01 15.82 21.74
N ASN A 52 -0.06 14.94 22.08
CA ASN A 52 1.26 14.86 21.44
C ASN A 52 1.31 13.76 20.36
N ASP A 53 0.25 12.95 20.22
CA ASP A 53 0.20 11.90 19.21
C ASP A 53 -0.11 12.50 17.84
N VAL A 54 0.73 12.18 16.86
CA VAL A 54 0.62 12.63 15.48
C VAL A 54 0.69 11.43 14.57
N ILE A 55 -0.32 11.26 13.73
CA ILE A 55 -0.36 10.23 12.70
C ILE A 55 -0.08 10.87 11.36
N ILE A 56 0.91 10.33 10.63
CA ILE A 56 1.27 10.83 9.30
C ILE A 56 1.05 9.71 8.28
N ASN A 57 0.17 9.96 7.32
CA ASN A 57 -0.02 9.10 6.16
C ASN A 57 0.75 9.70 4.97
N PHE A 58 1.54 8.88 4.31
CA PHE A 58 2.33 9.23 3.13
C PHE A 58 1.86 8.50 1.87
N PHE A 59 1.19 7.35 2.01
CA PHE A 59 0.65 6.61 0.87
C PHE A 59 -0.52 7.36 0.22
N GLY A 60 -0.38 7.71 -1.07
CA GLY A 60 -1.39 8.41 -1.85
C GLY A 60 -1.44 9.92 -1.64
N GLY A 61 -0.49 10.48 -0.88
CA GLY A 61 -0.38 11.89 -0.54
C GLY A 61 -0.07 12.11 0.93
N ILE A 62 0.22 13.34 1.33
CA ILE A 62 0.51 13.66 2.73
C ILE A 62 -0.79 14.02 3.49
N GLU A 63 -1.03 13.32 4.59
CA GLU A 63 -2.10 13.63 5.53
C GLU A 63 -1.56 13.51 6.96
N ILE A 64 -1.81 14.53 7.80
CA ILE A 64 -1.35 14.59 9.19
C ILE A 64 -2.60 14.67 10.07
N THR A 65 -2.76 13.73 10.98
CA THR A 65 -3.90 13.65 11.91
C THR A 65 -3.42 13.83 13.35
N THR A 66 -4.11 14.67 14.10
CA THR A 66 -3.90 14.95 15.53
C THR A 66 -5.20 14.82 16.30
N SER A 67 -5.17 14.94 17.62
CA SER A 67 -6.38 14.97 18.47
C SER A 67 -7.35 16.12 18.12
N ALA A 68 -6.85 17.22 17.53
CA ALA A 68 -7.63 18.43 17.24
C ALA A 68 -8.07 18.54 15.78
N GLY A 69 -7.56 17.70 14.86
CA GLY A 69 -7.97 17.75 13.46
C GLY A 69 -7.05 17.03 12.49
N VAL A 70 -7.40 17.17 11.22
CA VAL A 70 -6.70 16.55 10.09
C VAL A 70 -6.17 17.65 9.18
N TRP A 71 -4.91 17.54 8.79
CA TRP A 71 -4.21 18.40 7.84
C TRP A 71 -3.89 17.60 6.58
N LYS A 72 -4.37 18.04 5.43
CA LYS A 72 -4.19 17.36 4.14
C LYS A 72 -3.28 18.15 3.22
N GLU A 73 -2.86 17.55 2.12
CA GLU A 73 -1.99 18.18 1.13
C GLU A 73 -2.54 19.52 0.62
N GLN A 74 -3.85 19.63 0.44
CA GLN A 74 -4.53 20.86 0.01
C GLN A 74 -4.43 22.01 1.03
N ASP A 75 -4.14 21.73 2.29
CA ASP A 75 -4.00 22.73 3.35
C ASP A 75 -2.60 23.36 3.36
N PHE A 76 -1.67 22.82 2.56
CA PHE A 76 -0.38 23.46 2.33
C PHE A 76 -0.49 24.61 1.35
N ASN A 77 0.20 25.71 1.62
CA ASN A 77 0.16 26.91 0.78
C ASN A 77 0.80 26.72 -0.60
N SER A 78 1.57 25.66 -0.80
CA SER A 78 2.17 25.30 -2.08
C SER A 78 2.70 23.87 -2.06
N PRO A 79 2.81 23.20 -3.22
CA PRO A 79 3.48 21.89 -3.34
C PRO A 79 4.92 21.90 -2.83
N LYS A 80 5.65 23.00 -3.03
CA LYS A 80 7.01 23.18 -2.49
C LYS A 80 7.04 23.12 -0.95
N SER A 81 6.04 23.70 -0.30
CA SER A 81 5.92 23.66 1.17
C SER A 81 5.60 22.24 1.66
N SER A 82 4.68 21.51 1.03
CA SER A 82 4.35 20.13 1.41
C SER A 82 5.55 19.20 1.23
N ARG A 83 6.31 19.33 0.14
CA ARG A 83 7.51 18.54 -0.13
C ARG A 83 8.62 18.80 0.89
N ALA A 84 8.89 20.08 1.23
CA ALA A 84 9.88 20.43 2.24
C ALA A 84 9.54 19.83 3.63
N VAL A 85 8.28 19.89 4.02
CA VAL A 85 7.79 19.32 5.28
C VAL A 85 7.87 17.79 5.22
N ALA A 86 7.43 17.16 4.13
CA ALA A 86 7.51 15.71 3.93
C ALA A 86 8.95 15.20 3.97
N TYR A 87 9.91 15.91 3.36
CA TYR A 87 11.32 15.57 3.39
C TYR A 87 11.84 15.48 4.84
N ILE A 88 11.54 16.46 5.69
CA ILE A 88 11.94 16.48 7.10
C ILE A 88 11.28 15.32 7.86
N MET A 89 10.00 15.04 7.60
CA MET A 89 9.26 13.98 8.29
C MET A 89 9.73 12.57 7.92
N LEU A 90 10.09 12.36 6.67
CA LEU A 90 10.62 11.07 6.18
C LEU A 90 12.04 10.84 6.68
N ASN A 91 12.87 11.89 6.74
CA ASN A 91 14.25 11.84 7.18
C ASN A 91 14.41 12.21 8.67
N ARG A 92 13.46 11.82 9.51
CA ARG A 92 13.28 12.23 10.91
C ARG A 92 14.44 11.93 11.87
N LYS A 93 15.38 11.07 11.48
CA LYS A 93 16.50 10.66 12.37
C LYS A 93 17.59 11.72 12.50
N THR A 94 17.65 12.67 11.58
CA THR A 94 18.72 13.67 11.47
C THR A 94 18.13 15.07 11.33
N SER A 95 18.95 16.09 11.59
CA SER A 95 18.63 17.47 11.27
C SER A 95 19.13 17.80 9.87
N HIS A 96 18.38 18.60 9.13
CA HIS A 96 18.67 18.96 7.74
C HIS A 96 18.80 20.47 7.60
N SER A 97 19.92 20.95 7.06
CA SER A 97 20.09 22.34 6.71
C SER A 97 19.10 22.78 5.63
N ALA A 98 18.79 24.05 5.54
CA ALA A 98 17.94 24.57 4.47
C ALA A 98 18.51 24.25 3.08
N LEU A 99 19.84 24.30 2.94
CA LEU A 99 20.54 23.94 1.70
C LEU A 99 20.32 22.44 1.36
N ALA A 100 20.52 21.54 2.31
CA ALA A 100 20.30 20.09 2.09
C ALA A 100 18.85 19.77 1.70
N ILE A 101 17.87 20.49 2.25
CA ILE A 101 16.48 20.35 1.86
C ILE A 101 16.27 20.86 0.43
N ALA A 102 16.85 22.01 0.08
CA ALA A 102 16.72 22.60 -1.23
C ALA A 102 17.40 21.75 -2.32
N ASP A 103 18.60 21.24 -2.07
CA ASP A 103 19.33 20.36 -2.99
C ASP A 103 18.56 19.08 -3.29
N ALA A 104 17.86 18.52 -2.29
CA ALA A 104 17.03 17.35 -2.49
C ALA A 104 15.79 17.64 -3.34
N LEU A 105 15.15 18.81 -3.11
CA LEU A 105 13.88 19.16 -3.76
C LEU A 105 14.06 19.84 -5.12
N TYR A 106 15.14 20.58 -5.29
CA TYR A 106 15.38 21.46 -6.43
C TYR A 106 16.85 21.46 -6.84
N PRO A 107 17.41 20.31 -7.28
CA PRO A 107 18.85 20.18 -7.56
C PRO A 107 19.35 21.12 -8.66
N GLU A 108 18.45 21.62 -9.52
CA GLU A 108 18.77 22.53 -10.62
C GLU A 108 18.43 24.00 -10.33
N ASP A 109 18.01 24.32 -9.08
CA ASP A 109 17.68 25.69 -8.70
C ASP A 109 18.99 26.48 -8.48
N GLY A 110 19.38 27.27 -9.48
CA GLY A 110 20.58 28.14 -9.44
C GLY A 110 20.45 29.35 -8.51
N SER A 111 19.48 29.36 -7.59
CA SER A 111 19.31 30.44 -6.60
C SER A 111 20.49 30.52 -5.65
N ASP A 112 20.79 31.75 -5.21
CA ASP A 112 21.80 31.96 -4.17
C ASP A 112 21.36 31.36 -2.81
N ILE A 113 22.36 31.10 -1.94
CA ILE A 113 22.19 30.49 -0.64
C ILE A 113 21.20 31.25 0.25
N ASP A 114 21.22 32.58 0.19
CA ASP A 114 20.35 33.42 1.02
C ASP A 114 18.90 33.32 0.58
N THR A 115 18.65 33.28 -0.72
CA THR A 115 17.33 33.06 -1.31
C THR A 115 16.80 31.66 -0.94
N ILE A 116 17.63 30.62 -1.04
CA ILE A 116 17.30 29.23 -0.63
C ILE A 116 16.91 29.21 0.85
N ASN A 117 17.76 29.75 1.72
CA ASN A 117 17.49 29.79 3.16
C ASN A 117 16.19 30.53 3.48
N LYS A 118 15.92 31.66 2.82
CA LYS A 118 14.69 32.44 2.98
C LYS A 118 13.46 31.65 2.55
N ASN A 119 13.54 30.94 1.42
CA ASN A 119 12.43 30.14 0.91
C ASN A 119 12.10 28.98 1.83
N ILE A 120 13.07 28.15 2.21
CA ILE A 120 12.86 27.01 3.10
C ILE A 120 12.35 27.46 4.47
N ARG A 121 12.94 28.52 5.04
CA ARG A 121 12.45 29.13 6.28
C ARG A 121 11.00 29.58 6.15
N GLY A 122 10.64 30.18 5.01
CA GLY A 122 9.28 30.62 4.71
C GLY A 122 8.28 29.47 4.60
N TYR A 123 8.67 28.33 3.98
CA TYR A 123 7.82 27.13 3.90
C TYR A 123 7.56 26.54 5.29
N ILE A 124 8.61 26.36 6.10
CA ILE A 124 8.47 25.81 7.45
C ILE A 124 7.70 26.75 8.38
N TYR A 125 7.93 28.05 8.28
CA TYR A 125 7.19 29.05 9.06
C TYR A 125 5.70 29.02 8.77
N ARG A 126 5.32 29.03 7.47
CA ARG A 126 3.92 28.96 7.06
C ARG A 126 3.24 27.67 7.51
N PHE A 127 3.93 26.53 7.33
CA PHE A 127 3.42 25.26 7.83
C PHE A 127 3.18 25.32 9.35
N ARG A 128 4.15 25.75 10.14
CA ARG A 128 3.99 25.87 11.59
C ARG A 128 2.79 26.72 11.96
N LYS A 129 2.70 27.92 11.39
CA LYS A 129 1.64 28.87 11.68
C LYS A 129 0.25 28.30 11.38
N SER A 130 0.12 27.55 10.28
CA SER A 130 -1.16 26.94 9.90
C SER A 130 -1.45 25.66 10.68
N PHE A 131 -0.39 24.94 11.12
CA PHE A 131 -0.52 23.67 11.84
C PHE A 131 -0.67 23.84 13.36
N GLU A 132 -0.12 24.91 13.96
CA GLU A 132 -0.23 25.21 15.39
C GLU A 132 -1.66 25.14 15.96
N PRO A 133 -2.74 25.55 15.26
CA PRO A 133 -4.10 25.45 15.78
C PRO A 133 -4.59 23.99 15.98
N ILE A 134 -4.01 23.03 15.25
CA ILE A 134 -4.41 21.62 15.30
C ILE A 134 -3.40 20.72 16.00
N CYS A 135 -2.28 21.29 16.48
CA CYS A 135 -1.27 20.53 17.21
C CYS A 135 -0.64 21.41 18.29
N LYS A 136 -0.81 21.02 19.55
CA LYS A 136 -0.24 21.73 20.69
C LYS A 136 1.29 21.64 20.74
N SER A 137 1.87 20.58 20.15
CA SER A 137 3.31 20.38 20.09
C SER A 137 3.91 20.91 18.78
N LYS A 138 5.11 21.44 18.86
CA LYS A 138 5.88 21.79 17.67
C LYS A 138 6.28 20.51 16.95
N LEU A 139 5.75 20.27 15.75
CA LEU A 139 6.07 19.08 14.97
C LEU A 139 7.46 19.16 14.33
N ILE A 140 7.85 20.35 13.85
CA ILE A 140 9.18 20.61 13.30
C ILE A 140 9.90 21.67 14.16
N GLU A 141 11.11 21.38 14.59
CA GLU A 141 11.95 22.32 15.33
C GLU A 141 13.22 22.69 14.54
N TYR A 142 13.78 23.84 14.87
CA TYR A 142 15.06 24.30 14.35
C TYR A 142 16.15 24.04 15.39
N THR A 143 17.26 23.49 14.95
CA THR A 143 18.44 23.20 15.73
C THR A 143 19.66 23.90 15.10
N PRO A 144 20.83 23.96 15.75
CA PRO A 144 22.06 24.48 15.12
C PRO A 144 22.41 23.79 13.79
N ASN A 145 22.02 22.52 13.64
CA ASN A 145 22.24 21.71 12.43
C ASN A 145 21.10 21.77 11.40
N GLY A 146 20.07 22.60 11.61
CA GLY A 146 18.95 22.77 10.71
C GLY A 146 17.62 22.29 11.29
N TYR A 147 16.71 21.90 10.41
CA TYR A 147 15.34 21.46 10.73
C TYR A 147 15.29 19.97 11.01
N ARG A 148 14.50 19.58 11.99
CA ARG A 148 14.20 18.17 12.28
C ARG A 148 12.77 17.99 12.80
N LEU A 149 12.30 16.75 12.79
CA LEU A 149 11.08 16.39 13.51
C LEU A 149 11.34 16.52 15.02
N SER A 150 10.38 17.11 15.72
CA SER A 150 10.51 17.33 17.17
C SER A 150 10.48 16.00 17.94
N PRO A 151 11.43 15.74 18.85
CA PRO A 151 11.44 14.55 19.69
C PRO A 151 10.26 14.49 20.67
N SER A 152 9.60 15.62 20.96
CA SER A 152 8.44 15.69 21.85
C SER A 152 7.16 15.21 21.20
N ALA A 153 7.09 15.14 19.86
CA ALA A 153 5.94 14.62 19.13
C ALA A 153 6.04 13.09 19.01
N ASN A 154 5.01 12.40 19.48
CA ASN A 154 4.90 10.95 19.29
C ASN A 154 4.35 10.66 17.89
N VAL A 155 5.24 10.51 16.92
CA VAL A 155 4.88 10.36 15.51
C VAL A 155 4.81 8.91 15.12
N MET A 156 3.65 8.50 14.64
CA MET A 156 3.40 7.22 13.96
C MET A 156 3.13 7.47 12.47
N SER A 157 3.60 6.59 11.58
CA SER A 157 3.30 6.70 10.16
C SER A 157 2.82 5.38 9.56
N ASP A 158 2.06 5.49 8.46
CA ASP A 158 1.65 4.35 7.64
C ASP A 158 2.87 3.59 7.09
N LEU A 159 3.93 4.28 6.68
CA LEU A 159 5.18 3.66 6.23
C LEU A 159 5.83 2.78 7.31
N GLN A 160 5.84 3.25 8.58
CA GLN A 160 6.40 2.46 9.68
C GLN A 160 5.57 1.20 9.97
N LYS A 161 4.23 1.31 9.91
CA LYS A 161 3.34 0.16 10.06
C LYS A 161 3.51 -0.81 8.91
N PHE A 162 3.60 -0.30 7.69
CA PHE A 162 3.83 -1.12 6.51
C PHE A 162 5.17 -1.87 6.60
N GLU A 163 6.26 -1.21 7.00
CA GLU A 163 7.56 -1.85 7.21
C GLU A 163 7.54 -2.92 8.30
N LYS A 164 6.81 -2.68 9.39
CA LYS A 164 6.63 -3.68 10.44
C LYS A 164 5.91 -4.92 9.91
N LEU A 165 4.84 -4.72 9.14
CA LEU A 165 4.09 -5.82 8.52
C LEU A 165 4.92 -6.54 7.46
N TRP A 166 5.67 -5.81 6.62
CA TRP A 166 6.61 -6.39 5.67
C TRP A 166 7.62 -7.32 6.34
N LYS A 167 8.27 -6.86 7.41
CA LYS A 167 9.22 -7.69 8.18
C LYS A 167 8.54 -8.89 8.83
N GLN A 168 7.31 -8.75 9.27
CA GLN A 168 6.56 -9.83 9.91
C GLN A 168 6.21 -10.94 8.91
N VAL A 169 5.78 -10.61 7.70
CA VAL A 169 5.40 -11.60 6.68
C VAL A 169 6.61 -12.35 6.10
N GLN A 170 7.83 -11.79 6.22
CA GLN A 170 9.06 -12.47 5.84
C GLN A 170 9.50 -13.55 6.86
N GLN A 171 8.90 -13.58 8.05
CA GLN A 171 9.18 -14.59 9.06
C GLN A 171 8.35 -15.85 8.82
N ASP A 172 8.82 -16.96 9.39
CA ASP A 172 8.04 -18.20 9.41
C ASP A 172 6.93 -18.09 10.48
N ILE A 173 5.76 -17.66 10.05
CA ILE A 173 4.56 -17.46 10.87
C ILE A 173 3.41 -18.29 10.33
N PRO A 174 2.44 -18.67 11.19
CA PRO A 174 1.26 -19.42 10.77
C PRO A 174 0.49 -18.73 9.63
N ILE A 175 0.03 -19.51 8.64
CA ILE A 175 -0.69 -19.00 7.45
C ILE A 175 -1.82 -18.02 7.80
N PRO A 176 -2.71 -18.28 8.80
CA PRO A 176 -3.76 -17.33 9.14
C PRO A 176 -3.22 -15.97 9.59
N GLN A 177 -2.13 -15.97 10.36
CA GLN A 177 -1.47 -14.73 10.80
C GLN A 177 -0.79 -14.02 9.63
N LYS A 178 -0.16 -14.77 8.72
CA LYS A 178 0.46 -14.23 7.50
C LYS A 178 -0.59 -13.55 6.61
N VAL A 179 -1.71 -14.23 6.34
CA VAL A 179 -2.85 -13.67 5.58
C VAL A 179 -3.40 -12.40 6.22
N HIS A 180 -3.55 -12.39 7.55
CA HIS A 180 -3.99 -11.20 8.27
C HIS A 180 -3.02 -10.02 8.08
N SER A 181 -1.72 -10.25 8.25
CA SER A 181 -0.68 -9.22 8.09
C SER A 181 -0.58 -8.71 6.65
N LEU A 182 -0.67 -9.61 5.65
CA LEU A 182 -0.70 -9.25 4.23
C LEU A 182 -1.91 -8.38 3.89
N LYS A 183 -3.11 -8.78 4.30
CA LYS A 183 -4.34 -7.99 4.09
C LYS A 183 -4.24 -6.60 4.73
N HIS A 184 -3.64 -6.53 5.91
CA HIS A 184 -3.46 -5.26 6.61
C HIS A 184 -2.46 -4.35 5.87
N ALA A 185 -1.31 -4.88 5.43
CA ALA A 185 -0.33 -4.12 4.67
C ALA A 185 -0.89 -3.62 3.33
N ILE A 186 -1.60 -4.50 2.59
CA ILE A 186 -2.25 -4.15 1.32
C ILE A 186 -3.27 -3.01 1.51
N LYS A 187 -4.01 -3.02 2.61
CA LYS A 187 -4.97 -1.94 2.94
C LYS A 187 -4.30 -0.62 3.29
N LEU A 188 -3.10 -0.64 3.88
CA LEU A 188 -2.35 0.58 4.19
C LEU A 188 -1.83 1.28 2.93
N TYR A 189 -1.47 0.53 1.90
CA TYR A 189 -0.97 1.09 0.65
C TYR A 189 -2.12 1.71 -0.15
N LYS A 190 -2.10 3.02 -0.29
CA LYS A 190 -3.13 3.79 -1.01
C LYS A 190 -2.61 4.41 -2.32
N GLY A 191 -1.44 3.97 -2.78
CA GLY A 191 -0.75 4.49 -3.94
C GLY A 191 0.67 4.97 -3.62
N HIS A 192 1.29 5.67 -4.55
CA HIS A 192 2.66 6.15 -4.41
C HIS A 192 2.86 7.00 -3.15
N VAL A 193 4.04 6.89 -2.53
CA VAL A 193 4.44 7.77 -1.43
C VAL A 193 4.43 9.21 -1.92
N LEU A 194 3.76 10.10 -1.20
CA LEU A 194 3.47 11.49 -1.55
C LEU A 194 2.61 11.70 -2.81
N GLY A 195 1.92 10.64 -3.27
CA GLY A 195 1.04 10.71 -4.44
C GLY A 195 1.75 10.58 -5.79
N ALA A 196 0.97 10.33 -6.85
CA ALA A 196 1.49 10.06 -8.19
C ALA A 196 2.14 11.29 -8.87
N ALA A 197 1.85 12.49 -8.42
CA ALA A 197 2.40 13.73 -8.98
C ALA A 197 3.76 14.14 -8.38
N CYS A 198 4.33 13.31 -7.48
CA CYS A 198 5.61 13.61 -6.86
C CYS A 198 6.72 12.83 -7.54
N ASP A 199 7.40 13.49 -8.48
CA ASP A 199 8.49 12.93 -9.32
C ASP A 199 9.88 13.40 -8.86
N ASP A 200 9.98 14.02 -7.69
CA ASP A 200 11.27 14.50 -7.18
C ASP A 200 12.23 13.31 -6.98
N HIS A 201 13.48 13.45 -7.46
CA HIS A 201 14.49 12.37 -7.42
C HIS A 201 14.66 11.71 -6.05
N TRP A 202 14.58 12.49 -4.97
CA TRP A 202 14.77 11.99 -3.61
C TRP A 202 13.68 11.01 -3.14
N ILE A 203 12.45 11.14 -3.68
CA ILE A 203 11.32 10.29 -3.28
C ILE A 203 11.12 9.09 -4.20
N VAL A 204 11.56 9.16 -5.46
CA VAL A 204 11.37 8.10 -6.46
C VAL A 204 11.90 6.75 -5.96
N SER A 205 13.10 6.73 -5.40
CA SER A 205 13.69 5.50 -4.85
C SER A 205 12.85 4.93 -3.69
N ILE A 206 12.39 5.78 -2.78
CA ILE A 206 11.55 5.39 -1.64
C ILE A 206 10.20 4.87 -2.14
N ALA A 207 9.54 5.60 -3.03
CA ALA A 207 8.24 5.23 -3.59
C ALA A 207 8.30 3.90 -4.36
N THR A 208 9.38 3.69 -5.12
CA THR A 208 9.63 2.45 -5.85
C THR A 208 9.82 1.27 -4.90
N ASP A 209 10.61 1.40 -3.84
CA ASP A 209 10.82 0.35 -2.85
C ASP A 209 9.50 -0.08 -2.20
N TYR A 210 8.67 0.87 -1.76
CA TYR A 210 7.35 0.56 -1.20
C TYR A 210 6.39 -0.06 -2.22
N LYS A 211 6.41 0.39 -3.48
CA LYS A 211 5.64 -0.20 -4.57
C LYS A 211 6.05 -1.66 -4.80
N MET A 212 7.34 -1.97 -4.84
CA MET A 212 7.83 -3.33 -5.04
C MET A 212 7.46 -4.25 -3.87
N LYS A 213 7.58 -3.77 -2.62
CA LYS A 213 7.11 -4.51 -1.44
C LYS A 213 5.61 -4.77 -1.48
N TYR A 214 4.81 -3.78 -1.89
CA TYR A 214 3.37 -3.93 -2.07
C TYR A 214 3.03 -5.02 -3.09
N ILE A 215 3.65 -4.98 -4.28
CA ILE A 215 3.46 -5.98 -5.34
C ILE A 215 3.82 -7.38 -4.82
N ALA A 216 4.93 -7.53 -4.10
CA ALA A 216 5.35 -8.80 -3.54
C ALA A 216 4.35 -9.33 -2.50
N MET A 217 3.82 -8.48 -1.63
CA MET A 217 2.80 -8.88 -0.64
C MET A 217 1.48 -9.25 -1.27
N VAL A 218 1.07 -8.57 -2.34
CA VAL A 218 -0.13 -8.93 -3.12
C VAL A 218 0.08 -10.32 -3.73
N ASP A 219 1.18 -10.56 -4.42
CA ASP A 219 1.48 -11.84 -5.06
C ASP A 219 1.48 -13.01 -4.05
N GLU A 220 2.10 -12.81 -2.89
CA GLU A 220 2.12 -13.81 -1.82
C GLU A 220 0.71 -14.10 -1.28
N LEU A 221 -0.13 -13.07 -1.06
CA LEU A 221 -1.51 -13.26 -0.62
C LEU A 221 -2.32 -14.05 -1.64
N LEU A 222 -2.20 -13.70 -2.92
CA LEU A 222 -2.94 -14.36 -4.00
C LEU A 222 -2.48 -15.80 -4.20
N SER A 223 -1.19 -16.08 -4.07
CA SER A 223 -0.66 -17.45 -4.09
C SER A 223 -1.17 -18.31 -2.92
N ILE A 224 -1.34 -17.73 -1.74
CA ILE A 224 -1.94 -18.42 -0.60
C ILE A 224 -3.41 -18.73 -0.91
N PHE A 225 -4.19 -17.78 -1.42
CA PHE A 225 -5.58 -18.00 -1.78
C PHE A 225 -5.75 -19.09 -2.86
N ALA A 226 -4.85 -19.14 -3.84
CA ALA A 226 -4.87 -20.18 -4.87
C ALA A 226 -4.71 -21.58 -4.28
N ARG A 227 -3.85 -21.77 -3.26
CA ARG A 227 -3.69 -23.05 -2.55
C ARG A 227 -4.96 -23.49 -1.82
N PHE A 228 -5.83 -22.55 -1.45
CA PHE A 228 -7.11 -22.81 -0.80
C PHE A 228 -8.31 -22.70 -1.75
N GLU A 229 -8.08 -22.54 -3.06
CA GLU A 229 -9.11 -22.39 -4.09
C GLU A 229 -10.10 -21.25 -3.80
N ASP A 230 -9.64 -20.18 -3.11
CA ASP A 230 -10.44 -18.97 -2.82
C ASP A 230 -10.39 -18.01 -4.02
N TYR A 231 -11.06 -18.40 -5.11
CA TYR A 231 -11.06 -17.61 -6.36
C TYR A 231 -11.74 -16.25 -6.20
N ASP A 232 -12.72 -16.12 -5.32
CA ASP A 232 -13.37 -14.85 -5.00
C ASP A 232 -12.38 -13.89 -4.30
N GLY A 233 -11.60 -14.42 -3.37
CA GLY A 233 -10.53 -13.67 -2.70
C GLY A 233 -9.45 -13.22 -3.69
N ILE A 234 -9.03 -14.10 -4.60
CA ILE A 234 -8.06 -13.76 -5.66
C ILE A 234 -8.60 -12.63 -6.51
N HIS A 235 -9.83 -12.78 -7.05
CA HIS A 235 -10.46 -11.77 -7.89
C HIS A 235 -10.54 -10.42 -7.21
N HIS A 236 -10.97 -10.38 -5.95
CA HIS A 236 -11.09 -9.15 -5.17
C HIS A 236 -9.75 -8.42 -5.01
N PHE A 237 -8.72 -9.11 -4.52
CA PHE A 237 -7.44 -8.48 -4.23
C PHE A 237 -6.61 -8.20 -5.49
N ALA A 238 -6.71 -9.03 -6.54
CA ALA A 238 -6.09 -8.75 -7.83
C ALA A 238 -6.69 -7.49 -8.48
N THR A 239 -8.02 -7.35 -8.46
CA THR A 239 -8.69 -6.14 -8.96
C THR A 239 -8.30 -4.90 -8.16
N GLN A 240 -8.25 -5.00 -6.82
CA GLN A 240 -7.80 -3.90 -5.97
C GLN A 240 -6.35 -3.49 -6.29
N ALA A 241 -5.47 -4.47 -6.50
CA ALA A 241 -4.07 -4.21 -6.83
C ALA A 241 -3.92 -3.52 -8.19
N LEU A 242 -4.68 -3.95 -9.20
CA LEU A 242 -4.67 -3.34 -10.53
C LEU A 242 -5.25 -1.93 -10.56
N ASN A 243 -6.15 -1.57 -9.66
CA ASN A 243 -6.63 -0.20 -9.52
C ASN A 243 -5.55 0.75 -8.98
N LEU A 244 -4.60 0.26 -8.17
CA LEU A 244 -3.50 1.05 -7.61
C LEU A 244 -2.22 0.97 -8.44
N VAL A 245 -1.97 -0.17 -9.08
CA VAL A 245 -0.79 -0.46 -9.91
C VAL A 245 -1.25 -1.18 -11.19
N PRO A 246 -1.76 -0.43 -12.19
CA PRO A 246 -2.33 -1.02 -13.42
C PRO A 246 -1.36 -1.89 -14.23
N GLU A 247 -0.06 -1.60 -14.14
CA GLU A 247 1.04 -2.30 -14.80
C GLU A 247 1.50 -3.58 -14.04
N ASN A 248 0.83 -3.98 -12.96
CA ASN A 248 1.21 -5.18 -12.20
C ASN A 248 0.83 -6.46 -12.97
N VAL A 249 1.78 -6.99 -13.73
CA VAL A 249 1.60 -8.20 -14.56
C VAL A 249 1.19 -9.42 -13.74
N LYS A 250 1.72 -9.58 -12.51
CA LYS A 250 1.35 -10.70 -11.64
C LYS A 250 -0.10 -10.60 -11.15
N ALA A 251 -0.55 -9.40 -10.78
CA ALA A 251 -1.94 -9.19 -10.41
C ALA A 251 -2.88 -9.42 -11.61
N GLN A 252 -2.44 -9.06 -12.83
CA GLN A 252 -3.18 -9.36 -14.06
C GLN A 252 -3.28 -10.88 -14.31
N TYR A 253 -2.17 -11.61 -14.13
CA TYR A 253 -2.18 -13.08 -14.20
C TYR A 253 -3.19 -13.67 -13.19
N TRP A 254 -3.13 -13.28 -11.93
CA TRP A 254 -4.03 -13.76 -10.89
C TRP A 254 -5.49 -13.42 -11.14
N LEU A 255 -5.76 -12.28 -11.76
CA LEU A 255 -7.14 -11.93 -12.17
C LEU A 255 -7.65 -12.89 -13.24
N VAL A 256 -6.86 -13.15 -14.29
CA VAL A 256 -7.20 -14.13 -15.35
C VAL A 256 -7.38 -15.53 -14.73
N TYR A 257 -6.47 -15.94 -13.85
CA TYR A 257 -6.52 -17.22 -13.13
C TYR A 257 -7.83 -17.39 -12.37
N SER A 258 -8.23 -16.41 -11.58
CA SER A 258 -9.44 -16.49 -10.78
C SER A 258 -10.72 -16.57 -11.65
N ILE A 259 -10.79 -15.80 -12.72
CA ILE A 259 -11.92 -15.78 -13.64
C ILE A 259 -12.02 -17.13 -14.37
N TYR A 260 -10.91 -17.68 -14.84
CA TYR A 260 -10.88 -18.98 -15.51
C TYR A 260 -11.37 -20.09 -14.59
N HIS A 261 -10.81 -20.20 -13.38
CA HIS A 261 -11.18 -21.23 -12.41
C HIS A 261 -12.60 -21.06 -11.83
N SER A 262 -13.17 -19.88 -11.94
CA SER A 262 -14.60 -19.65 -11.67
C SER A 262 -15.51 -20.16 -12.80
N GLY A 263 -14.96 -20.73 -13.87
CA GLY A 263 -15.70 -21.34 -14.99
C GLY A 263 -16.14 -20.36 -16.09
N VAL A 264 -15.68 -19.10 -16.06
CA VAL A 264 -16.11 -18.05 -17.02
C VAL A 264 -15.02 -17.77 -18.05
N VAL A 265 -14.70 -18.78 -18.88
CA VAL A 265 -13.60 -18.73 -19.88
C VAL A 265 -13.70 -17.51 -20.80
N ALA A 266 -14.92 -17.19 -21.30
CA ALA A 266 -15.11 -16.04 -22.19
C ALA A 266 -14.73 -14.70 -21.53
N LEU A 267 -14.93 -14.57 -20.21
CA LEU A 267 -14.54 -13.38 -19.48
C LEU A 267 -13.02 -13.34 -19.26
N ALA A 268 -12.38 -14.49 -19.02
CA ALA A 268 -10.92 -14.58 -18.93
C ALA A 268 -10.24 -14.13 -20.23
N LYS A 269 -10.74 -14.56 -21.39
CA LYS A 269 -10.27 -14.07 -22.71
C LYS A 269 -10.40 -12.56 -22.84
N ARG A 270 -11.56 -12.01 -22.51
CA ARG A 270 -11.79 -10.56 -22.54
C ARG A 270 -10.84 -9.79 -21.63
N GLU A 271 -10.50 -10.35 -20.49
CA GLU A 271 -9.57 -9.71 -19.56
C GLU A 271 -8.13 -9.73 -20.09
N ILE A 272 -7.73 -10.78 -20.81
CA ILE A 272 -6.45 -10.84 -21.54
C ILE A 272 -6.38 -9.77 -22.62
N GLU A 273 -7.46 -9.62 -23.42
CA GLU A 273 -7.52 -8.58 -24.44
C GLU A 273 -7.42 -7.15 -23.86
N LYS A 274 -8.07 -6.90 -22.73
CA LYS A 274 -7.93 -5.64 -22.03
C LYS A 274 -6.49 -5.43 -21.51
N ALA A 275 -5.85 -6.48 -21.01
CA ALA A 275 -4.47 -6.42 -20.58
C ALA A 275 -3.53 -6.06 -21.73
N LYS A 276 -3.74 -6.62 -22.92
CA LYS A 276 -2.99 -6.31 -24.13
C LYS A 276 -3.04 -4.83 -24.51
N CYS A 277 -4.17 -4.17 -24.26
CA CYS A 277 -4.31 -2.72 -24.54
C CYS A 277 -3.68 -1.83 -23.44
N ARG A 278 -3.43 -2.38 -22.24
CA ARG A 278 -2.97 -1.63 -21.06
C ARG A 278 -1.47 -1.79 -20.81
N LEU A 279 -0.97 -3.00 -21.01
CA LEU A 279 0.41 -3.37 -20.76
C LEU A 279 1.29 -3.01 -21.98
N THR A 280 2.57 -2.76 -21.73
CA THR A 280 3.58 -2.70 -22.80
C THR A 280 3.76 -4.08 -23.43
N SER A 281 4.37 -4.14 -24.61
CA SER A 281 4.64 -5.42 -25.29
C SER A 281 5.46 -6.38 -24.43
N GLU A 282 6.47 -5.91 -23.71
CA GLU A 282 7.32 -6.72 -22.82
C GLU A 282 6.55 -7.24 -21.61
N GLU A 283 5.70 -6.40 -21.03
CA GLU A 283 4.82 -6.79 -19.90
C GLU A 283 3.78 -7.81 -20.34
N PHE A 284 3.20 -7.64 -21.54
CA PHE A 284 2.24 -8.59 -22.07
C PHE A 284 2.90 -9.94 -22.40
N ASP A 285 4.10 -9.96 -22.99
CA ASP A 285 4.89 -11.18 -23.20
C ASP A 285 5.19 -11.88 -21.86
N THR A 286 5.41 -11.11 -20.80
CA THR A 286 5.63 -11.65 -19.47
C THR A 286 4.34 -12.28 -18.91
N LEU A 287 3.18 -11.66 -19.12
CA LEU A 287 1.87 -12.22 -18.78
C LEU A 287 1.62 -13.55 -19.51
N GLN A 288 1.88 -13.59 -20.83
CA GLN A 288 1.76 -14.82 -21.61
C GLN A 288 2.66 -15.93 -21.09
N LYS A 289 3.90 -15.61 -20.68
CA LYS A 289 4.81 -16.59 -20.08
C LYS A 289 4.29 -17.15 -18.75
N PHE A 290 3.66 -16.33 -17.90
CA PHE A 290 3.04 -16.81 -16.67
C PHE A 290 1.88 -17.76 -16.96
N ILE A 291 0.99 -17.40 -17.89
CA ILE A 291 -0.15 -18.23 -18.27
C ILE A 291 0.32 -19.53 -18.94
N CYS A 292 1.32 -19.48 -19.81
CA CYS A 292 1.88 -20.65 -20.49
C CYS A 292 2.55 -21.65 -19.54
N LYS A 293 3.12 -21.17 -18.44
CA LYS A 293 3.80 -22.02 -17.43
C LYS A 293 2.83 -22.67 -16.45
N ASP A 294 1.61 -22.17 -16.36
CA ASP A 294 0.59 -22.69 -15.46
C ASP A 294 -0.19 -23.83 -16.15
N GLU A 295 0.11 -25.08 -15.76
CA GLU A 295 -0.55 -26.26 -16.29
C GLU A 295 -2.08 -26.28 -16.03
N SER A 296 -2.57 -25.51 -15.06
CA SER A 296 -3.99 -25.38 -14.75
C SER A 296 -4.73 -24.44 -15.70
N LEU A 297 -4.01 -23.64 -16.50
CA LEU A 297 -4.54 -22.71 -17.48
C LEU A 297 -4.26 -23.22 -18.91
N PRO A 298 -5.27 -23.64 -19.68
CA PRO A 298 -5.06 -24.11 -21.05
C PRO A 298 -4.78 -22.93 -21.98
N TYR A 299 -3.50 -22.68 -22.25
CA TYR A 299 -3.02 -21.56 -23.06
C TYR A 299 -3.78 -21.42 -24.40
N GLY A 300 -3.91 -22.52 -25.16
CA GLY A 300 -4.63 -22.50 -26.44
C GLY A 300 -6.08 -22.04 -26.32
N GLN A 301 -6.80 -22.43 -25.23
CA GLN A 301 -8.16 -21.97 -25.03
C GLN A 301 -8.26 -20.49 -24.64
N LEU A 302 -7.20 -19.88 -24.16
CA LEU A 302 -7.20 -18.49 -23.70
C LEU A 302 -6.75 -17.51 -24.79
N PHE A 303 -5.91 -17.95 -25.75
CA PHE A 303 -5.32 -17.09 -26.75
C PHE A 303 -5.80 -17.39 -28.20
N ASP A 304 -6.52 -18.49 -28.42
CA ASP A 304 -7.22 -18.80 -29.70
C ASP A 304 -8.65 -18.20 -29.68
#